data_2929dd7e378de486c54ba7bb54abf229
#
_entry.id   2929dd7e378de486c54ba7bb54abf229
#
_cell.length_a   1.000
_cell.length_b   1.000
_cell.length_c   1.000
_cell.angle_alpha   90.00
_cell.angle_beta   90.00
_cell.angle_gamma   90.00
#
_symmetry.space_group_name_H-M   'P 1'
#
loop_
_entity.id
_entity.type
_entity.pdbx_description
1 polymer ?
#
loop_
_entity_poly.entity_id
_entity_poly.type
_entity_poly.pdbx_seq_one_letter_code
_entity_poly.pdbx_strand_id
1 'polypeptide(L)'
;MNDYQTQAKQFLADCNATMEIKYLCKTNPTWDEKLHNCYWFTITTPKGKYSGKFYDSLHNTEISDMSLEDYGRKYHKRNPMDATFYEKDKWRKELCKLKAEAIPNEYDVLACLEKYSYDSFSDFCAEFGYSTDSISARETFLACGEEYAGLRRIFTEEQMEKMREIY
;
A
#
# COMPACT_ATOMS: atom_id res chain seq x y z
N MET A 1 12.30 10.71 -4.61
CA MET A 1 11.08 10.82 -3.81
C MET A 1 10.09 11.71 -4.58
N ASN A 2 8.86 11.25 -4.79
CA ASN A 2 7.87 12.11 -5.46
C ASN A 2 7.31 13.15 -4.49
N ASP A 3 6.65 14.17 -5.03
CA ASP A 3 6.11 15.27 -4.23
C ASP A 3 5.05 14.80 -3.22
N TYR A 4 4.19 13.87 -3.61
CA TYR A 4 3.15 13.32 -2.74
C TYR A 4 3.73 12.54 -1.55
N GLN A 5 4.77 11.77 -1.78
CA GLN A 5 5.47 11.07 -0.70
C GLN A 5 6.11 12.06 0.27
N THR A 6 6.68 13.14 -0.24
CA THR A 6 7.25 14.21 0.59
C THR A 6 6.18 14.85 1.46
N GLN A 7 5.02 15.15 0.89
CA GLN A 7 3.88 15.71 1.62
C GLN A 7 3.36 14.75 2.69
N ALA A 8 3.27 13.46 2.39
CA ALA A 8 2.85 12.46 3.36
C ALA A 8 3.83 12.33 4.53
N LYS A 9 5.11 12.31 4.25
CA LYS A 9 6.15 12.30 5.30
C LYS A 9 6.12 13.55 6.16
N GLN A 10 5.90 14.71 5.55
CA GLN A 10 5.79 15.96 6.28
C GLN A 10 4.55 15.96 7.18
N PHE A 11 3.42 15.49 6.67
CA PHE A 11 2.21 15.33 7.47
C PHE A 11 2.45 14.47 8.70
N LEU A 12 3.07 13.30 8.53
CA LEU A 12 3.38 12.42 9.66
C LEU A 12 4.32 13.09 10.66
N ALA A 13 5.34 13.78 10.19
CA ALA A 13 6.26 14.52 11.04
C ALA A 13 5.55 15.63 11.83
N ASP A 14 4.65 16.36 11.20
CA ASP A 14 3.86 17.43 11.85
C ASP A 14 2.93 16.87 12.92
N CYS A 15 2.48 15.64 12.76
CA CYS A 15 1.64 14.94 13.75
C CYS A 15 2.47 14.20 14.82
N ASN A 16 3.79 14.28 14.79
CA ASN A 16 4.69 13.43 15.59
C ASN A 16 4.37 11.94 15.42
N ALA A 17 4.03 11.56 14.21
CA ALA A 17 3.63 10.20 13.85
C ALA A 17 4.75 9.47 13.09
N THR A 18 4.78 8.16 13.24
CA THR A 18 5.61 7.27 12.45
C THR A 18 4.75 6.22 11.77
N MET A 19 5.17 5.75 10.61
CA MET A 19 4.50 4.67 9.88
C MET A 19 5.50 3.59 9.54
N GLU A 20 5.14 2.34 9.83
CA GLU A 20 5.86 1.15 9.44
C GLU A 20 5.01 0.33 8.49
N ILE A 21 5.59 -0.15 7.40
CA ILE A 21 4.90 -0.96 6.38
C ILE A 21 5.68 -2.26 6.24
N LYS A 22 4.98 -3.41 6.38
CA LYS A 22 5.57 -4.75 6.23
C LYS A 22 4.78 -5.57 5.23
N TYR A 23 5.49 -6.24 4.33
CA TYR A 23 4.88 -7.22 3.45
C TYR A 23 4.44 -8.45 4.25
N LEU A 24 3.22 -8.92 4.02
CA LEU A 24 2.68 -10.12 4.64
C LEU A 24 2.64 -11.30 3.68
N CYS A 25 1.86 -11.18 2.62
CA CYS A 25 1.56 -12.28 1.73
C CYS A 25 0.85 -11.80 0.47
N LYS A 26 0.65 -12.72 -0.46
CA LYS A 26 -0.31 -12.52 -1.56
C LYS A 26 -1.63 -13.17 -1.18
N THR A 27 -2.72 -12.46 -1.40
CA THR A 27 -4.07 -12.97 -1.12
C THR A 27 -5.10 -12.26 -1.99
N ASN A 28 -6.29 -12.85 -2.06
CA ASN A 28 -7.42 -12.21 -2.70
C ASN A 28 -8.15 -11.37 -1.65
N PRO A 29 -8.29 -10.06 -1.85
CA PRO A 29 -9.16 -9.26 -0.99
C PRO A 29 -10.63 -9.60 -1.24
N THR A 30 -11.50 -9.21 -0.34
CA THR A 30 -12.94 -9.53 -0.43
C THR A 30 -13.61 -8.94 -1.68
N TRP A 31 -13.05 -7.89 -2.26
CA TRP A 31 -13.62 -7.17 -3.41
C TRP A 31 -13.05 -7.58 -4.77
N ASP A 32 -12.03 -8.44 -4.81
CA ASP A 32 -11.35 -8.82 -6.06
C ASP A 32 -10.94 -10.28 -6.02
N GLU A 33 -11.19 -11.00 -7.11
CA GLU A 33 -10.76 -12.39 -7.28
C GLU A 33 -9.28 -12.52 -7.62
N LYS A 34 -8.61 -11.42 -7.97
CA LYS A 34 -7.19 -11.41 -8.30
C LYS A 34 -6.33 -11.39 -7.05
N LEU A 35 -5.14 -11.97 -7.15
CA LEU A 35 -4.15 -11.90 -6.08
C LEU A 35 -3.57 -10.49 -6.00
N HIS A 36 -3.51 -9.95 -4.80
CA HIS A 36 -2.88 -8.68 -4.48
C HIS A 36 -1.77 -8.89 -3.46
N ASN A 37 -0.77 -8.02 -3.47
CA ASN A 37 0.16 -7.94 -2.36
C ASN A 37 -0.56 -7.38 -1.14
N CYS A 38 -0.46 -8.07 -0.03
CA CYS A 38 -1.02 -7.63 1.24
C CYS A 38 0.11 -7.15 2.15
N TYR A 39 -0.05 -5.95 2.68
CA TYR A 39 0.89 -5.33 3.59
C TYR A 39 0.22 -5.07 4.93
N TRP A 40 1.00 -5.12 5.98
CA TRP A 40 0.58 -4.67 7.31
C TRP A 40 1.19 -3.29 7.54
N PHE A 41 0.37 -2.32 7.91
CA PHE A 41 0.88 -1.01 8.30
C PHE A 41 0.61 -0.75 9.78
N THR A 42 1.49 0.01 10.41
CA THR A 42 1.32 0.48 11.78
C THR A 42 1.65 1.95 11.83
N ILE A 43 0.69 2.76 12.28
CA ILE A 43 0.87 4.18 12.51
C ILE A 43 0.91 4.41 14.02
N THR A 44 1.96 5.07 14.48
CA THR A 44 2.15 5.42 15.89
C THR A 44 2.12 6.93 16.05
N THR A 45 1.28 7.43 16.95
CA THR A 45 1.20 8.84 17.30
C THR A 45 1.32 8.99 18.81
N PRO A 46 1.47 10.21 19.37
CA PRO A 46 1.43 10.40 20.81
C PRO A 46 0.13 9.93 21.48
N LYS A 47 -0.96 9.79 20.73
CA LYS A 47 -2.25 9.29 21.22
C LYS A 47 -2.36 7.77 21.26
N GLY A 48 -1.53 7.06 20.50
CA GLY A 48 -1.57 5.61 20.44
C GLY A 48 -1.12 5.04 19.10
N LYS A 49 -1.51 3.78 18.86
CA LYS A 49 -1.16 3.05 17.65
C LYS A 49 -2.41 2.57 16.94
N TYR A 50 -2.36 2.58 15.61
CA TYR A 50 -3.34 1.92 14.77
C TYR A 50 -2.64 1.05 13.73
N SER A 51 -3.08 -0.18 13.58
CA SER A 51 -2.55 -1.13 12.62
C SER A 51 -3.67 -1.68 11.76
N GLY A 52 -3.38 -1.96 10.50
CA GLY A 52 -4.34 -2.54 9.58
C GLY A 52 -3.66 -3.18 8.39
N LYS A 53 -4.48 -3.74 7.50
CA LYS A 53 -4.02 -4.33 6.24
C LYS A 53 -4.20 -3.35 5.11
N PHE A 54 -3.25 -3.34 4.20
CA PHE A 54 -3.28 -2.58 2.97
C PHE A 54 -3.06 -3.52 1.79
N TYR A 55 -3.98 -3.49 0.83
CA TYR A 55 -3.89 -4.30 -0.38
C TYR A 55 -3.48 -3.41 -1.53
N ASP A 56 -2.39 -3.77 -2.18
CA ASP A 56 -1.84 -2.99 -3.25
C ASP A 56 -2.03 -3.68 -4.61
N SER A 57 -2.91 -3.12 -5.43
CA SER A 57 -3.14 -3.55 -6.80
C SER A 57 -2.32 -2.75 -7.82
N LEU A 58 -1.69 -1.67 -7.40
CA LEU A 58 -1.01 -0.71 -8.27
C LEU A 58 0.45 -1.05 -8.51
N HIS A 59 1.10 -1.70 -7.54
CA HIS A 59 2.50 -2.08 -7.64
C HIS A 59 2.66 -3.42 -8.35
N ASN A 60 3.72 -3.50 -9.12
CA ASN A 60 3.98 -4.66 -9.96
C ASN A 60 4.35 -5.88 -9.12
N THR A 61 3.41 -6.83 -8.97
CA THR A 61 3.63 -8.09 -8.26
C THR A 61 4.72 -8.93 -8.94
N GLU A 62 4.91 -8.78 -10.26
CA GLU A 62 5.95 -9.45 -10.99
C GLU A 62 7.34 -9.10 -10.44
N ILE A 63 7.58 -7.83 -10.12
CA ILE A 63 8.87 -7.40 -9.56
C ILE A 63 9.09 -7.95 -8.16
N SER A 64 8.06 -7.92 -7.29
CA SER A 64 8.18 -8.41 -5.92
C SER A 64 8.48 -9.90 -5.83
N ASP A 65 8.06 -10.69 -6.82
CA ASP A 65 8.28 -12.15 -6.89
C ASP A 65 9.45 -12.56 -7.79
N MET A 66 10.03 -11.61 -8.50
CA MET A 66 11.03 -11.92 -9.50
C MET A 66 12.28 -12.56 -8.89
N SER A 67 12.69 -13.69 -9.46
CA SER A 67 13.95 -14.33 -9.12
C SER A 67 15.12 -13.59 -9.78
N LEU A 68 16.33 -13.84 -9.28
CA LEU A 68 17.54 -13.27 -9.87
C LEU A 68 17.72 -13.72 -11.32
N GLU A 69 17.42 -14.97 -11.60
CA GLU A 69 17.50 -15.59 -12.92
C GLU A 69 16.52 -14.93 -13.90
N ASP A 70 15.29 -14.72 -13.48
CA ASP A 70 14.26 -14.05 -14.30
C ASP A 70 14.62 -12.59 -14.55
N TYR A 71 15.20 -11.92 -13.57
CA TYR A 71 15.71 -10.57 -13.74
C TYR A 71 16.78 -10.51 -14.82
N GLY A 72 17.75 -11.43 -14.79
CA GLY A 72 18.80 -11.50 -15.81
C GLY A 72 18.26 -11.76 -17.21
N ARG A 73 17.27 -12.66 -17.36
CA ARG A 73 16.63 -12.92 -18.65
C ARG A 73 15.86 -11.71 -19.18
N LYS A 74 15.10 -11.05 -18.32
CA LYS A 74 14.20 -9.96 -18.73
C LYS A 74 14.95 -8.64 -18.97
N TYR A 75 15.83 -8.26 -18.06
CA TYR A 75 16.47 -6.93 -18.09
C TYR A 75 17.85 -6.91 -18.73
N HIS A 76 18.56 -8.04 -18.71
CA HIS A 76 19.90 -8.15 -19.30
C HIS A 76 19.96 -9.07 -20.51
N LYS A 77 18.85 -9.75 -20.84
CA LYS A 77 18.74 -10.71 -21.94
C LYS A 77 19.88 -11.74 -21.91
N ARG A 78 20.18 -12.20 -20.72
CA ARG A 78 21.31 -13.07 -20.44
C ARG A 78 20.82 -14.41 -19.92
N ASN A 79 21.39 -15.53 -20.41
CA ASN A 79 21.13 -16.83 -19.82
C ASN A 79 21.83 -16.91 -18.45
N PRO A 80 21.10 -17.19 -17.34
CA PRO A 80 21.69 -17.27 -16.01
C PRO A 80 22.81 -18.30 -15.89
N MET A 81 22.76 -19.36 -16.66
CA MET A 81 23.80 -20.39 -16.66
C MET A 81 25.15 -19.90 -17.18
N ASP A 82 25.12 -18.88 -18.04
CA ASP A 82 26.31 -18.29 -18.64
C ASP A 82 26.79 -17.03 -17.92
N ALA A 83 26.04 -16.58 -16.91
CA ALA A 83 26.36 -15.36 -16.18
C ALA A 83 27.49 -15.59 -15.18
N THR A 84 28.42 -14.66 -15.11
CA THR A 84 29.52 -14.67 -14.14
C THR A 84 28.99 -14.32 -12.75
N PHE A 85 29.80 -14.59 -11.72
CA PHE A 85 29.50 -14.17 -10.34
C PHE A 85 29.32 -12.65 -10.25
N TYR A 86 30.17 -11.88 -10.94
CA TYR A 86 30.11 -10.41 -10.93
C TYR A 86 28.84 -9.90 -11.60
N GLU A 87 28.41 -10.50 -12.71
CA GLU A 87 27.14 -10.15 -13.36
C GLU A 87 25.96 -10.40 -12.42
N LYS A 88 25.91 -11.57 -11.78
CA LYS A 88 24.83 -11.92 -10.83
C LYS A 88 24.82 -11.02 -9.60
N ASP A 89 25.98 -10.60 -9.10
CA ASP A 89 26.06 -9.67 -7.97
C ASP A 89 25.51 -8.29 -8.34
N LYS A 90 25.82 -7.80 -9.54
CA LYS A 90 25.26 -6.57 -10.08
C LYS A 90 23.74 -6.67 -10.20
N TRP A 91 23.23 -7.78 -10.76
CA TRP A 91 21.80 -8.01 -10.91
C TRP A 91 21.09 -8.04 -9.55
N ARG A 92 21.71 -8.65 -8.55
CA ARG A 92 21.16 -8.72 -7.19
C ARG A 92 20.98 -7.33 -6.59
N LYS A 93 21.95 -6.45 -6.75
CA LYS A 93 21.87 -5.07 -6.29
C LYS A 93 20.77 -4.29 -7.02
N GLU A 94 20.69 -4.42 -8.33
CA GLU A 94 19.66 -3.77 -9.15
C GLU A 94 18.26 -4.28 -8.79
N LEU A 95 18.10 -5.59 -8.64
CA LEU A 95 16.82 -6.20 -8.27
C LEU A 95 16.37 -5.80 -6.87
N CYS A 96 17.29 -5.74 -5.91
CA CYS A 96 16.98 -5.26 -4.55
C CYS A 96 16.48 -3.82 -4.58
N LYS A 97 17.08 -2.96 -5.40
CA LYS A 97 16.64 -1.58 -5.56
C LYS A 97 15.23 -1.50 -6.17
N LEU A 98 14.98 -2.27 -7.23
CA LEU A 98 13.63 -2.33 -7.84
C LEU A 98 12.59 -2.84 -6.86
N LYS A 99 12.88 -3.88 -6.09
CA LYS A 99 11.97 -4.41 -5.08
C LYS A 99 11.68 -3.38 -3.98
N ALA A 100 12.69 -2.64 -3.55
CA ALA A 100 12.52 -1.58 -2.56
C ALA A 100 11.62 -0.44 -3.08
N GLU A 101 11.78 -0.06 -4.35
CA GLU A 101 10.93 0.95 -5.00
C GLU A 101 9.50 0.47 -5.23
N ALA A 102 9.28 -0.85 -5.29
CA ALA A 102 7.97 -1.45 -5.47
C ALA A 102 7.16 -1.59 -4.17
N ILE A 103 7.75 -1.29 -3.02
CA ILE A 103 7.02 -1.28 -1.73
C ILE A 103 6.18 0.00 -1.66
N PRO A 104 4.89 -0.10 -1.25
CA PRO A 104 4.06 1.08 -1.04
C PRO A 104 4.72 2.07 -0.07
N ASN A 105 4.59 3.34 -0.35
CA ASN A 105 5.10 4.39 0.52
C ASN A 105 4.00 4.95 1.43
N GLU A 106 4.35 5.89 2.29
CA GLU A 106 3.43 6.50 3.25
C GLU A 106 2.24 7.17 2.56
N TYR A 107 2.47 7.80 1.42
CA TYR A 107 1.38 8.42 0.64
C TYR A 107 0.38 7.37 0.15
N ASP A 108 0.84 6.24 -0.36
CA ASP A 108 -0.03 5.18 -0.87
C ASP A 108 -0.98 4.68 0.21
N VAL A 109 -0.48 4.49 1.43
CA VAL A 109 -1.29 4.06 2.57
C VAL A 109 -2.28 5.14 2.98
N LEU A 110 -1.84 6.38 3.18
CA LEU A 110 -2.70 7.48 3.61
C LEU A 110 -3.79 7.80 2.58
N ALA A 111 -3.46 7.81 1.30
CA ALA A 111 -4.42 8.06 0.23
C ALA A 111 -5.47 6.95 0.15
N CYS A 112 -5.09 5.70 0.39
CA CYS A 112 -6.03 4.58 0.43
C CYS A 112 -6.98 4.70 1.62
N LEU A 113 -6.46 5.01 2.81
CA LEU A 113 -7.27 5.16 4.02
C LEU A 113 -8.24 6.33 3.92
N GLU A 114 -7.84 7.42 3.31
CA GLU A 114 -8.71 8.57 3.08
C GLU A 114 -9.89 8.24 2.16
N LYS A 115 -9.66 7.41 1.12
CA LYS A 115 -10.73 6.95 0.21
C LYS A 115 -11.82 6.14 0.90
N TYR A 116 -11.58 5.63 2.08
CA TYR A 116 -12.52 4.81 2.85
C TYR A 116 -13.47 5.62 3.72
N SER A 117 -13.42 6.96 3.65
CA SER A 117 -14.22 7.87 4.47
C SER A 117 -15.63 8.17 3.92
N TYR A 118 -16.30 7.17 3.37
CA TYR A 118 -17.67 7.34 2.85
C TYR A 118 -18.71 7.25 3.98
N ASP A 119 -19.65 8.19 3.99
CA ASP A 119 -20.70 8.25 5.01
C ASP A 119 -21.80 7.24 4.77
N SER A 120 -22.01 6.80 3.52
CA SER A 120 -23.06 5.85 3.19
C SER A 120 -22.58 4.73 2.29
N PHE A 121 -23.19 3.55 2.44
CA PHE A 121 -22.92 2.40 1.57
C PHE A 121 -23.29 2.69 0.12
N SER A 122 -24.37 3.44 -0.10
CA SER A 122 -24.82 3.83 -1.45
C SER A 122 -23.75 4.67 -2.17
N ASP A 123 -23.17 5.65 -1.50
CA ASP A 123 -22.11 6.50 -2.06
C ASP A 123 -20.83 5.68 -2.33
N PHE A 124 -20.49 4.80 -1.42
CA PHE A 124 -19.37 3.87 -1.61
C PHE A 124 -19.54 3.01 -2.86
N CYS A 125 -20.71 2.40 -3.04
CA CYS A 125 -21.00 1.58 -4.22
C CYS A 125 -20.97 2.40 -5.51
N ALA A 126 -21.51 3.60 -5.50
CA ALA A 126 -21.52 4.49 -6.67
C ALA A 126 -20.10 4.87 -7.10
N GLU A 127 -19.23 5.17 -6.16
CA GLU A 127 -17.84 5.56 -6.45
C GLU A 127 -17.02 4.40 -7.03
N PHE A 128 -17.18 3.19 -6.50
CA PHE A 128 -16.40 2.03 -6.94
C PHE A 128 -17.09 1.14 -7.96
N GLY A 129 -18.30 1.48 -8.39
CA GLY A 129 -19.05 0.70 -9.38
C GLY A 129 -19.59 -0.62 -8.86
N TYR A 130 -19.85 -0.73 -7.55
CA TYR A 130 -20.41 -1.94 -6.95
C TYR A 130 -21.95 -1.91 -6.96
N SER A 131 -22.55 -3.11 -6.98
CA SER A 131 -23.99 -3.27 -6.76
C SER A 131 -24.30 -3.11 -5.27
N THR A 132 -25.37 -2.39 -4.94
CA THR A 132 -25.86 -2.25 -3.56
C THR A 132 -26.39 -3.56 -2.97
N ASP A 133 -26.61 -4.58 -3.80
CA ASP A 133 -27.04 -5.92 -3.38
C ASP A 133 -25.85 -6.85 -3.09
N SER A 134 -24.62 -6.40 -3.35
CA SER A 134 -23.42 -7.22 -3.15
C SER A 134 -23.07 -7.34 -1.66
N ILE A 135 -23.05 -8.57 -1.16
CA ILE A 135 -22.61 -8.89 0.20
C ILE A 135 -21.13 -8.56 0.39
N SER A 136 -20.30 -8.89 -0.62
CA SER A 136 -18.87 -8.60 -0.61
C SER A 136 -18.59 -7.09 -0.56
N ALA A 137 -19.33 -6.28 -1.30
CA ALA A 137 -19.20 -4.83 -1.24
C ALA A 137 -19.57 -4.27 0.14
N ARG A 138 -20.61 -4.80 0.77
CA ARG A 138 -21.03 -4.39 2.12
C ARG A 138 -19.97 -4.73 3.17
N GLU A 139 -19.39 -5.92 3.09
CA GLU A 139 -18.30 -6.32 4.00
C GLU A 139 -17.09 -5.41 3.84
N THR A 140 -16.72 -5.06 2.60
CA THR A 140 -15.63 -4.14 2.31
C THR A 140 -15.91 -2.75 2.87
N PHE A 141 -17.13 -2.23 2.68
CA PHE A 141 -17.53 -0.94 3.22
C PHE A 141 -17.42 -0.88 4.75
N LEU A 142 -17.90 -1.94 5.44
CA LEU A 142 -17.80 -2.02 6.89
C LEU A 142 -16.35 -2.08 7.37
N ALA A 143 -15.50 -2.84 6.68
CA ALA A 143 -14.07 -2.90 7.00
C ALA A 143 -13.39 -1.53 6.81
N CYS A 144 -13.72 -0.80 5.74
CA CYS A 144 -13.21 0.55 5.52
C CYS A 144 -13.64 1.52 6.62
N GLY A 145 -14.89 1.42 7.07
CA GLY A 145 -15.40 2.23 8.18
C GLY A 145 -14.67 1.97 9.49
N GLU A 146 -14.33 0.72 9.77
CA GLU A 146 -13.54 0.36 10.95
C GLU A 146 -12.12 0.93 10.90
N GLU A 147 -11.47 0.88 9.74
CA GLU A 147 -10.14 1.48 9.54
C GLU A 147 -10.18 2.99 9.75
N TYR A 148 -11.15 3.66 9.19
CA TYR A 148 -11.31 5.11 9.36
C TYR A 148 -11.57 5.49 10.82
N ALA A 149 -12.40 4.71 11.54
CA ALA A 149 -12.63 4.90 12.97
C ALA A 149 -11.34 4.69 13.79
N GLY A 150 -10.49 3.75 13.37
CA GLY A 150 -9.17 3.53 13.99
C GLY A 150 -8.27 4.75 13.87
N LEU A 151 -8.24 5.38 12.70
CA LEU A 151 -7.47 6.60 12.48
C LEU A 151 -7.94 7.75 13.36
N ARG A 152 -9.24 7.90 13.56
CA ARG A 152 -9.81 8.95 14.42
C ARG A 152 -9.41 8.83 15.89
N ARG A 153 -8.99 7.66 16.34
CA ARG A 153 -8.48 7.46 17.70
C ARG A 153 -7.08 8.01 17.89
N ILE A 154 -6.28 8.09 16.84
CA ILE A 154 -4.87 8.49 16.88
C ILE A 154 -4.60 9.85 16.28
N PHE A 155 -5.49 10.38 15.45
CA PHE A 155 -5.40 11.71 14.85
C PHE A 155 -6.56 12.59 15.31
N THR A 156 -6.30 13.89 15.40
CA THR A 156 -7.36 14.88 15.65
C THR A 156 -8.18 15.12 14.38
N GLU A 157 -9.36 15.71 14.50
CA GLU A 157 -10.18 16.09 13.34
C GLU A 157 -9.43 17.05 12.41
N GLU A 158 -8.68 18.00 12.97
CA GLU A 158 -7.84 18.91 12.18
C GLU A 158 -6.76 18.16 11.40
N GLN A 159 -6.11 17.18 12.03
CA GLN A 159 -5.13 16.32 11.37
C GLN A 159 -5.76 15.47 10.27
N MET A 160 -6.95 14.95 10.50
CA MET A 160 -7.69 14.18 9.48
C MET A 160 -8.03 15.04 8.27
N GLU A 161 -8.41 16.29 8.46
CA GLU A 161 -8.64 17.24 7.37
C GLU A 161 -7.35 17.51 6.58
N LYS A 162 -6.25 17.73 7.25
CA LYS A 162 -4.93 17.91 6.60
C LYS A 162 -4.50 16.68 5.80
N MET A 163 -4.81 15.48 6.28
CA MET A 163 -4.54 14.25 5.55
C MET A 163 -5.26 14.24 4.19
N ARG A 164 -6.50 14.73 4.14
CA ARG A 164 -7.29 14.81 2.90
C ARG A 164 -6.73 15.82 1.89
N GLU A 165 -5.94 16.79 2.35
CA GLU A 165 -5.33 17.82 1.51
C GLU A 165 -4.03 17.37 0.84
N ILE A 166 -3.55 16.16 1.13
CA ILE A 166 -2.34 15.60 0.50
C ILE A 166 -2.68 15.15 -0.92
N TYR A 167 -2.10 15.81 -1.90
CA TYR A 167 -2.27 15.49 -3.31
C TYR A 167 -0.92 15.43 -4.02
#